data_74c12e1e8c10cc03e17d910ff4c7753d
#
_entry.id   74c12e1e8c10cc03e17d910ff4c7753d
#
_cell.length_a   1.000
_cell.length_b   1.000
_cell.length_c   1.000
_cell.angle_alpha   90.00
_cell.angle_beta   90.00
_cell.angle_gamma   90.00
#
_symmetry.space_group_name_H-M   'P 1'
#
loop_
_entity.id
_entity.type
_entity.pdbx_description
1 polymer ?
#
loop_
_entity_poly.entity_id
_entity_poly.type
_entity_poly.pdbx_seq_one_letter_code
_entity_poly.pdbx_strand_id
1 'polypeptide(L)'
;RLFAGHPLGHNILGSSDTVHNFDSRRCLDFIDKHYTPDRMVFFSYGKTPFNKVINNIERFFNNNRANSGAVINTTPDLSTSMSTGVDNSQTIVNNLHNPEIIVQDTHQAHVVIGTRTYKIGSPKSAALAIINNILGGPGMNSRLNRELREKRGLVYTVEGNVSNYTDAGYQCFYFGCDPH
;
A
#
# COMPACT_ATOMS: atom_id res chain seq x y z
N ARG A 1 -10.38 9.56 6.21
CA ARG A 1 -10.78 10.86 5.56
C ARG A 1 -10.02 11.12 4.27
N LEU A 2 -8.69 10.94 4.23
CA LEU A 2 -7.88 11.22 3.04
C LEU A 2 -8.37 10.47 1.79
N PHE A 3 -8.85 9.25 1.96
CA PHE A 3 -9.37 8.40 0.89
C PHE A 3 -10.87 8.06 1.05
N ALA A 4 -11.67 8.99 1.58
CA ALA A 4 -13.11 8.78 1.68
C ALA A 4 -13.70 8.41 0.30
N GLY A 5 -14.49 7.33 0.24
CA GLY A 5 -15.07 6.81 -0.99
C GLY A 5 -14.11 6.03 -1.91
N HIS A 6 -12.85 5.84 -1.52
CA HIS A 6 -11.86 5.07 -2.24
C HIS A 6 -11.56 3.74 -1.53
N PRO A 7 -11.18 2.64 -2.23
CA PRO A 7 -10.81 1.37 -1.59
C PRO A 7 -9.75 1.47 -0.50
N LEU A 8 -8.83 2.43 -0.59
CA LEU A 8 -7.84 2.71 0.46
C LEU A 8 -8.42 3.43 1.69
N GLY A 9 -9.68 3.83 1.66
CA GLY A 9 -10.32 4.64 2.71
C GLY A 9 -10.96 3.83 3.83
N HIS A 10 -10.83 2.52 3.84
CA HIS A 10 -11.36 1.67 4.90
C HIS A 10 -10.23 1.00 5.70
N ASN A 11 -10.55 0.59 6.91
CA ASN A 11 -9.59 -0.09 7.77
C ASN A 11 -9.30 -1.50 7.20
N ILE A 12 -8.02 -1.78 6.92
CA ILE A 12 -7.57 -3.09 6.40
C ILE A 12 -7.90 -4.23 7.37
N LEU A 13 -7.84 -3.96 8.67
CA LEU A 13 -8.16 -4.96 9.71
C LEU A 13 -9.67 -5.18 9.86
N GLY A 14 -10.50 -4.40 9.19
CA GLY A 14 -11.95 -4.45 9.36
C GLY A 14 -12.43 -3.83 10.67
N SER A 15 -13.66 -4.14 11.03
CA SER A 15 -14.28 -3.80 12.32
C SER A 15 -14.52 -5.07 13.12
N SER A 16 -14.79 -4.93 14.42
CA SER A 16 -15.16 -6.06 15.28
C SER A 16 -16.29 -6.90 14.66
N ASP A 17 -17.31 -6.24 14.13
CA ASP A 17 -18.45 -6.92 13.50
C ASP A 17 -18.06 -7.68 12.24
N THR A 18 -17.19 -7.10 11.40
CA THR A 18 -16.73 -7.77 10.19
C THR A 18 -15.86 -8.98 10.51
N VAL A 19 -14.98 -8.87 11.51
CA VAL A 19 -14.11 -9.97 11.93
C VAL A 19 -14.91 -11.13 12.53
N HIS A 20 -15.91 -10.85 13.36
CA HIS A 20 -16.78 -11.90 13.92
C HIS A 20 -17.62 -12.63 12.86
N ASN A 21 -17.86 -12.00 11.73
CA ASN A 21 -18.60 -12.60 10.63
C ASN A 21 -17.75 -13.46 9.68
N PHE A 22 -16.42 -13.53 9.87
CA PHE A 22 -15.55 -14.42 9.11
C PHE A 22 -15.59 -15.83 9.69
N ASP A 23 -15.86 -16.79 8.81
CA ASP A 23 -15.77 -18.22 9.08
C ASP A 23 -14.87 -18.91 8.05
N SER A 24 -14.56 -20.18 8.31
CA SER A 24 -13.73 -20.99 7.40
C SER A 24 -14.33 -21.11 6.00
N ARG A 25 -15.65 -21.15 5.89
CA ARG A 25 -16.36 -21.27 4.61
C ARG A 25 -16.15 -20.03 3.75
N ARG A 26 -16.30 -18.84 4.31
CA ARG A 26 -16.05 -17.58 3.59
C ARG A 26 -14.60 -17.44 3.13
N CYS A 27 -13.66 -17.93 3.95
CA CYS A 27 -12.24 -17.94 3.56
C CYS A 27 -12.01 -18.89 2.38
N LEU A 28 -12.60 -20.08 2.39
CA LEU A 28 -12.51 -21.03 1.28
C LEU A 28 -13.18 -20.50 0.02
N ASP A 29 -14.38 -19.93 0.11
CA ASP A 29 -15.09 -19.30 -1.00
C ASP A 29 -14.25 -18.16 -1.63
N PHE A 30 -13.54 -17.39 -0.80
CA PHE A 30 -12.64 -16.35 -1.28
C PHE A 30 -11.44 -16.95 -2.03
N ILE A 31 -10.82 -18.00 -1.49
CA ILE A 31 -9.71 -18.70 -2.14
C ILE A 31 -10.15 -19.27 -3.48
N ASP A 32 -11.25 -19.98 -3.53
CA ASP A 32 -11.77 -20.59 -4.75
C ASP A 32 -12.09 -19.55 -5.84
N LYS A 33 -12.57 -18.38 -5.43
CA LYS A 33 -12.92 -17.29 -6.35
C LYS A 33 -11.71 -16.50 -6.85
N HIS A 34 -10.68 -16.32 -6.01
CA HIS A 34 -9.61 -15.36 -6.28
C HIS A 34 -8.23 -15.97 -6.50
N TYR A 35 -7.97 -17.19 -6.01
CA TYR A 35 -6.70 -17.88 -6.16
C TYR A 35 -6.74 -18.86 -7.34
N THR A 36 -7.07 -18.32 -8.52
CA THR A 36 -7.12 -19.08 -9.76
C THR A 36 -5.79 -18.98 -10.52
N PRO A 37 -5.38 -20.00 -11.28
CA PRO A 37 -4.10 -20.02 -12.00
C PRO A 37 -3.86 -18.83 -12.92
N ASP A 38 -4.92 -18.29 -13.54
CA ASP A 38 -4.90 -17.10 -14.41
C ASP A 38 -4.57 -15.80 -13.68
N ARG A 39 -4.70 -15.81 -12.36
CA ARG A 39 -4.39 -14.66 -11.48
C ARG A 39 -3.11 -14.83 -10.68
N MET A 40 -2.35 -15.91 -10.90
CA MET A 40 -1.14 -16.20 -10.16
C MET A 40 0.09 -15.98 -11.02
N VAL A 41 1.14 -15.41 -10.40
CA VAL A 41 2.46 -15.29 -11.00
C VAL A 41 3.42 -16.09 -10.13
N PHE A 42 4.12 -17.03 -10.77
CA PHE A 42 5.13 -17.84 -10.09
C PHE A 42 6.52 -17.31 -10.42
N PHE A 43 7.27 -16.97 -9.41
CA PHE A 43 8.66 -16.56 -9.53
C PHE A 43 9.56 -17.59 -8.86
N SER A 44 10.58 -18.06 -9.58
CA SER A 44 11.59 -18.97 -9.04
C SER A 44 12.99 -18.43 -9.36
N TYR A 45 13.81 -18.33 -8.34
CA TYR A 45 15.23 -17.96 -8.46
C TYR A 45 16.10 -19.02 -7.79
N GLY A 46 17.08 -19.56 -8.51
CA GLY A 46 17.99 -20.56 -7.97
C GLY A 46 18.50 -21.54 -9.01
N LYS A 47 19.12 -22.63 -8.54
CA LYS A 47 19.73 -23.67 -9.40
C LYS A 47 18.72 -24.70 -9.95
N THR A 48 17.44 -24.58 -9.61
CA THR A 48 16.41 -25.53 -10.08
C THR A 48 16.14 -25.31 -11.57
N PRO A 49 16.23 -26.35 -12.40
CA PRO A 49 15.92 -26.25 -13.83
C PRO A 49 14.47 -25.76 -14.03
N PHE A 50 14.28 -24.85 -14.98
CA PHE A 50 12.99 -24.22 -15.26
C PHE A 50 11.87 -25.24 -15.54
N ASN A 51 12.17 -26.27 -16.36
CA ASN A 51 11.20 -27.33 -16.66
C ASN A 51 10.73 -28.09 -15.39
N LYS A 52 11.60 -28.25 -14.39
CA LYS A 52 11.21 -28.88 -13.13
C LYS A 52 10.24 -28.01 -12.33
N VAL A 53 10.41 -26.69 -12.40
CA VAL A 53 9.48 -25.72 -11.76
C VAL A 53 8.12 -25.81 -12.44
N ILE A 54 8.09 -25.74 -13.78
CA ILE A 54 6.83 -25.85 -14.56
C ILE A 54 6.11 -27.16 -14.23
N ASN A 55 6.79 -28.30 -14.35
CA ASN A 55 6.19 -29.62 -14.10
C ASN A 55 5.60 -29.73 -12.67
N ASN A 56 6.26 -29.12 -11.67
CA ASN A 56 5.75 -29.12 -10.32
C ASN A 56 4.48 -28.26 -10.17
N ILE A 57 4.46 -27.12 -10.82
CA ILE A 57 3.28 -26.22 -10.80
C ILE A 57 2.11 -26.89 -11.52
N GLU A 58 2.34 -27.41 -12.72
CA GLU A 58 1.31 -28.12 -13.50
C GLU A 58 0.77 -29.34 -12.75
N ARG A 59 1.65 -30.13 -12.16
CA ARG A 59 1.24 -31.29 -11.35
C ARG A 59 0.39 -30.88 -10.15
N PHE A 60 0.75 -29.81 -9.47
CA PHE A 60 -0.03 -29.30 -8.32
C PHE A 60 -1.44 -28.87 -8.76
N PHE A 61 -1.53 -28.09 -9.83
CA PHE A 61 -2.81 -27.61 -10.30
C PHE A 61 -3.64 -28.71 -10.97
N ASN A 62 -3.04 -29.64 -11.71
CA ASN A 62 -3.76 -30.74 -12.34
C ASN A 62 -4.31 -31.74 -11.31
N ASN A 63 -3.58 -32.02 -10.23
CA ASN A 63 -4.07 -32.87 -9.15
C ASN A 63 -5.24 -32.21 -8.37
N ASN A 64 -5.26 -30.88 -8.27
CA ASN A 64 -6.34 -30.14 -7.63
C ASN A 64 -7.48 -29.77 -8.59
N ARG A 65 -7.29 -29.99 -9.91
CA ARG A 65 -8.25 -29.67 -10.97
C ARG A 65 -9.36 -30.66 -11.18
N ALA A 66 -9.36 -31.79 -10.50
CA ALA A 66 -10.50 -32.71 -10.59
C ALA A 66 -11.86 -32.01 -10.28
N ASN A 67 -11.82 -30.75 -9.76
CA ASN A 67 -12.99 -29.96 -9.39
C ASN A 67 -13.13 -28.58 -10.04
N SER A 68 -12.22 -28.11 -10.91
CA SER A 68 -12.37 -26.76 -11.50
C SER A 68 -11.76 -26.66 -12.91
N GLY A 69 -12.59 -26.42 -13.91
CA GLY A 69 -12.27 -26.43 -15.35
C GLY A 69 -11.45 -25.25 -15.90
N ALA A 70 -10.40 -24.79 -15.23
CA ALA A 70 -9.58 -23.67 -15.69
C ALA A 70 -8.38 -24.14 -16.55
N VAL A 71 -8.10 -23.50 -17.70
CA VAL A 71 -7.00 -23.79 -18.63
C VAL A 71 -5.77 -22.95 -18.27
N ILE A 72 -4.59 -23.58 -18.12
CA ILE A 72 -3.32 -22.86 -17.97
C ILE A 72 -2.85 -22.42 -19.36
N ASN A 73 -2.87 -21.13 -19.64
CA ASN A 73 -2.21 -20.58 -20.80
C ASN A 73 -0.71 -20.37 -20.48
N THR A 74 0.15 -21.17 -21.06
CA THR A 74 1.62 -21.13 -20.86
C THR A 74 2.32 -20.12 -21.77
N THR A 75 1.61 -19.35 -22.56
CA THR A 75 2.20 -18.27 -23.37
C THR A 75 2.27 -16.99 -22.51
N PRO A 76 3.47 -16.41 -22.35
CA PRO A 76 3.57 -15.10 -21.73
C PRO A 76 2.99 -14.07 -22.70
N ASP A 77 1.73 -13.72 -22.51
CA ASP A 77 1.15 -12.58 -23.21
C ASP A 77 1.69 -11.32 -22.56
N LEU A 78 2.78 -10.79 -23.12
CA LEU A 78 3.46 -9.58 -22.69
C LEU A 78 2.72 -8.32 -23.19
N SER A 79 1.45 -8.43 -23.55
CA SER A 79 0.61 -7.32 -23.88
C SER A 79 -0.04 -6.76 -22.59
N THR A 80 0.80 -6.18 -21.73
CA THR A 80 0.27 -5.23 -20.75
C THR A 80 -0.22 -4.01 -21.52
N SER A 81 -1.49 -3.99 -21.83
CA SER A 81 -2.15 -2.76 -22.23
C SER A 81 -1.99 -1.76 -21.08
N MET A 82 -0.97 -0.92 -21.20
CA MET A 82 -0.91 0.32 -20.42
C MET A 82 -2.15 1.12 -20.82
N SER A 83 -3.20 0.97 -20.04
CA SER A 83 -4.28 1.95 -20.08
C SER A 83 -3.64 3.29 -19.76
N THR A 84 -3.51 4.14 -20.76
CA THR A 84 -3.25 5.57 -20.58
C THR A 84 -4.44 6.15 -19.83
N GLY A 85 -4.46 5.91 -18.51
CA GLY A 85 -5.39 6.57 -17.62
C GLY A 85 -5.11 8.06 -17.74
N VAL A 86 -6.07 8.78 -18.26
CA VAL A 86 -6.13 10.23 -18.28
C VAL A 86 -5.66 10.72 -16.91
N ASP A 87 -4.63 11.53 -16.93
CA ASP A 87 -4.10 12.22 -15.77
C ASP A 87 -5.19 13.21 -15.31
N ASN A 88 -6.17 12.70 -14.59
CA ASN A 88 -7.05 13.55 -13.81
C ASN A 88 -6.16 14.14 -12.74
N SER A 89 -5.51 15.25 -13.09
CA SER A 89 -4.95 16.21 -12.15
C SER A 89 -6.13 16.68 -11.30
N GLN A 90 -6.52 15.85 -10.35
CA GLN A 90 -7.45 16.28 -9.32
C GLN A 90 -6.80 17.46 -8.65
N THR A 91 -7.37 18.60 -8.88
CA THR A 91 -7.15 19.84 -8.18
C THR A 91 -6.86 19.47 -6.72
N ILE A 92 -5.64 19.78 -6.26
CA ILE A 92 -5.30 19.70 -4.85
C ILE A 92 -6.24 20.70 -4.19
N VAL A 93 -7.37 20.20 -3.74
CA VAL A 93 -8.30 21.02 -2.97
C VAL A 93 -7.56 21.28 -1.67
N ASN A 94 -7.15 22.53 -1.50
CA ASN A 94 -6.63 23.06 -0.23
C ASN A 94 -7.76 23.10 0.81
N ASN A 95 -8.33 21.96 1.11
CA ASN A 95 -9.16 21.79 2.29
C ASN A 95 -8.19 21.56 3.44
N LEU A 96 -7.75 22.65 4.04
CA LEU A 96 -7.29 22.65 5.42
C LEU A 96 -8.50 22.19 6.25
N HIS A 97 -8.70 20.90 6.30
CA HIS A 97 -9.68 20.30 7.18
C HIS A 97 -9.26 20.61 8.62
N ASN A 98 -10.21 20.98 9.42
CA ASN A 98 -9.99 21.07 10.85
C ASN A 98 -9.32 19.78 11.32
N PRO A 99 -8.29 19.86 12.17
CA PRO A 99 -7.61 18.68 12.67
C PRO A 99 -8.63 17.77 13.36
N GLU A 100 -8.51 16.47 13.12
CA GLU A 100 -9.26 15.46 13.84
C GLU A 100 -8.48 15.07 15.08
N ILE A 101 -9.06 15.29 16.24
CA ILE A 101 -8.46 14.95 17.52
C ILE A 101 -9.15 13.69 18.05
N ILE A 102 -8.37 12.63 18.23
CA ILE A 102 -8.81 11.36 18.81
C ILE A 102 -8.14 11.27 20.18
N VAL A 103 -8.93 11.31 21.24
CA VAL A 103 -8.41 11.17 22.61
C VAL A 103 -8.32 9.69 22.96
N GLN A 104 -7.11 9.25 23.31
CA GLN A 104 -6.84 7.89 23.79
C GLN A 104 -5.94 7.98 25.03
N ASP A 105 -6.03 6.96 25.89
CA ASP A 105 -5.14 6.85 27.07
C ASP A 105 -3.78 6.31 26.64
N THR A 106 -2.93 7.21 26.12
CA THR A 106 -1.57 6.92 25.67
C THR A 106 -0.59 7.90 26.30
N HIS A 107 0.63 7.45 26.52
CA HIS A 107 1.69 8.29 27.10
C HIS A 107 2.28 9.33 26.12
N GLN A 108 1.97 9.20 24.83
CA GLN A 108 2.48 10.08 23.79
C GLN A 108 1.36 10.58 22.90
N ALA A 109 1.50 11.81 22.42
CA ALA A 109 0.67 12.33 21.34
C ALA A 109 1.26 11.92 19.97
N HIS A 110 0.39 11.47 19.09
CA HIS A 110 0.73 11.06 17.74
C HIS A 110 0.06 12.00 16.74
N VAL A 111 0.86 12.68 15.94
CA VAL A 111 0.35 13.63 14.94
C VAL A 111 0.69 13.12 13.54
N VAL A 112 -0.30 13.10 12.67
CA VAL A 112 -0.13 12.73 11.26
C VAL A 112 -0.65 13.86 10.37
N ILE A 113 0.21 14.35 9.50
CA ILE A 113 -0.15 15.32 8.45
C ILE A 113 -0.01 14.60 7.11
N GLY A 114 -1.09 14.47 6.35
CA GLY A 114 -1.08 13.73 5.11
C GLY A 114 -1.79 14.44 3.97
N THR A 115 -1.37 14.13 2.74
CA THR A 115 -1.99 14.60 1.50
C THR A 115 -2.00 13.50 0.46
N ARG A 116 -2.97 13.58 -0.49
CA ARG A 116 -2.95 12.75 -1.69
C ARG A 116 -1.82 13.17 -2.61
N THR A 117 -1.22 12.19 -3.29
CA THR A 117 -0.13 12.40 -4.22
C THR A 117 -0.30 11.56 -5.48
N TYR A 118 0.79 11.33 -6.18
CA TYR A 118 0.81 10.70 -7.49
C TYR A 118 0.74 9.17 -7.40
N LYS A 119 0.10 8.57 -8.39
CA LYS A 119 0.10 7.11 -8.61
C LYS A 119 1.46 6.60 -9.08
N ILE A 120 1.65 5.28 -9.05
CA ILE A 120 2.81 4.60 -9.64
C ILE A 120 2.97 5.00 -11.12
N GLY A 121 4.20 5.21 -11.56
CA GLY A 121 4.54 5.57 -12.94
C GLY A 121 4.38 7.06 -13.27
N SER A 122 3.95 7.90 -12.34
CA SER A 122 3.94 9.34 -12.55
C SER A 122 5.38 9.88 -12.66
N PRO A 123 5.70 10.72 -13.66
CA PRO A 123 7.02 11.34 -13.78
C PRO A 123 7.37 12.25 -12.60
N LYS A 124 6.37 12.68 -11.84
CA LYS A 124 6.54 13.53 -10.65
C LYS A 124 6.89 12.73 -9.38
N SER A 125 6.78 11.40 -9.40
CA SER A 125 7.04 10.54 -8.23
C SER A 125 8.49 10.65 -7.75
N ALA A 126 9.45 10.76 -8.65
CA ALA A 126 10.86 10.93 -8.30
C ALA A 126 11.12 12.24 -7.56
N ALA A 127 10.55 13.34 -8.06
CA ALA A 127 10.66 14.65 -7.40
C ALA A 127 10.00 14.62 -6.00
N LEU A 128 8.84 13.99 -5.87
CA LEU A 128 8.17 13.82 -4.59
C LEU A 128 9.01 13.02 -3.59
N ALA A 129 9.65 11.93 -4.04
CA ALA A 129 10.53 11.13 -3.19
C ALA A 129 11.73 11.94 -2.67
N ILE A 130 12.33 12.78 -3.52
CA ILE A 130 13.42 13.69 -3.13
C ILE A 130 12.92 14.71 -2.10
N ILE A 131 11.78 15.35 -2.36
CA ILE A 131 11.18 16.32 -1.43
C ILE A 131 10.88 15.65 -0.08
N ASN A 132 10.29 14.47 -0.09
CA ASN A 132 10.00 13.71 1.12
C ASN A 132 11.28 13.42 1.91
N ASN A 133 12.34 13.01 1.22
CA ASN A 133 13.62 12.70 1.85
C ASN A 133 14.29 13.95 2.46
N ILE A 134 14.21 15.09 1.77
CA ILE A 134 14.72 16.37 2.29
C ILE A 134 13.93 16.81 3.54
N LEU A 135 12.60 16.63 3.54
CA LEU A 135 11.75 17.10 4.62
C LEU A 135 11.77 16.15 5.82
N GLY A 136 11.48 14.89 5.63
CA GLY A 136 11.25 13.90 6.70
C GLY A 136 11.88 12.54 6.45
N GLY A 137 12.95 12.47 5.64
CA GLY A 137 13.68 11.23 5.41
C GLY A 137 14.33 10.69 6.69
N PRO A 138 14.81 9.43 6.68
CA PRO A 138 15.30 8.74 7.86
C PRO A 138 16.60 9.33 8.44
N GLY A 139 17.25 10.22 7.70
CA GLY A 139 18.47 10.88 8.16
C GLY A 139 18.20 12.00 9.16
N MET A 140 19.06 12.13 10.17
CA MET A 140 19.01 13.24 11.14
C MET A 140 19.12 14.62 10.48
N ASN A 141 19.64 14.68 9.26
CA ASN A 141 19.81 15.91 8.48
C ASN A 141 18.52 16.39 7.79
N SER A 142 17.43 15.62 7.84
CA SER A 142 16.16 16.05 7.26
C SER A 142 15.66 17.33 7.94
N ARG A 143 15.02 18.21 7.17
CA ARG A 143 14.66 19.54 7.66
C ARG A 143 13.75 19.50 8.88
N LEU A 144 12.73 18.63 8.87
CA LEU A 144 11.80 18.51 9.99
C LEU A 144 12.49 17.94 11.24
N ASN A 145 13.38 16.95 11.10
CA ASN A 145 14.16 16.43 12.22
C ASN A 145 15.00 17.54 12.84
N ARG A 146 15.75 18.26 12.03
CA ARG A 146 16.60 19.33 12.49
C ARG A 146 15.83 20.47 13.17
N GLU A 147 14.71 20.89 12.60
CA GLU A 147 13.96 22.03 13.13
C GLU A 147 13.08 21.67 14.35
N LEU A 148 12.43 20.51 14.33
CA LEU A 148 11.48 20.14 15.38
C LEU A 148 12.13 19.36 16.51
N ARG A 149 13.02 18.42 16.18
CA ARG A 149 13.67 17.57 17.17
C ARG A 149 14.94 18.22 17.73
N GLU A 150 15.92 18.53 16.86
CA GLU A 150 17.24 18.96 17.30
C GLU A 150 17.27 20.39 17.87
N LYS A 151 16.59 21.33 17.17
CA LYS A 151 16.65 22.73 17.60
C LYS A 151 15.61 23.07 18.66
N ARG A 152 14.44 22.45 18.62
CA ARG A 152 13.30 22.84 19.48
C ARG A 152 12.93 21.78 20.49
N GLY A 153 13.35 20.54 20.34
CA GLY A 153 13.01 19.44 21.25
C GLY A 153 11.50 19.15 21.35
N LEU A 154 10.72 19.48 20.30
CA LEU A 154 9.26 19.36 20.32
C LEU A 154 8.78 17.95 20.05
N VAL A 155 9.60 17.12 19.41
CA VAL A 155 9.21 15.77 18.97
C VAL A 155 10.33 14.78 19.23
N TYR A 156 9.96 13.53 19.52
CA TYR A 156 10.91 12.42 19.65
C TYR A 156 11.23 11.79 18.30
N THR A 157 10.21 11.70 17.46
CA THR A 157 10.29 11.03 16.16
C THR A 157 9.66 11.90 15.08
N VAL A 158 10.31 11.94 13.93
CA VAL A 158 9.78 12.55 12.70
C VAL A 158 10.03 11.57 11.56
N GLU A 159 8.98 11.19 10.86
CA GLU A 159 9.05 10.28 9.72
C GLU A 159 8.21 10.80 8.56
N GLY A 160 8.83 10.91 7.39
CA GLY A 160 8.14 11.23 6.15
C GLY A 160 7.98 9.98 5.29
N ASN A 161 6.75 9.61 5.00
CA ASN A 161 6.40 8.44 4.18
C ASN A 161 5.67 8.84 2.92
N VAL A 162 6.04 8.19 1.80
CA VAL A 162 5.34 8.29 0.51
C VAL A 162 4.97 6.89 0.07
N SER A 163 3.72 6.70 -0.31
CA SER A 163 3.25 5.45 -0.90
C SER A 163 2.50 5.73 -2.19
N ASN A 164 2.88 5.01 -3.24
CA ASN A 164 2.27 5.12 -4.56
C ASN A 164 1.59 3.78 -4.88
N TYR A 165 0.31 3.83 -5.24
CA TYR A 165 -0.49 2.70 -5.69
C TYR A 165 -0.79 2.85 -7.18
N THR A 166 -1.43 1.87 -7.79
CA THR A 166 -1.75 1.86 -9.22
C THR A 166 -2.67 3.00 -9.64
N ASP A 167 -3.53 3.45 -8.76
CA ASP A 167 -4.59 4.44 -9.00
C ASP A 167 -4.51 5.69 -8.10
N ALA A 168 -3.70 5.64 -7.04
CA ALA A 168 -3.58 6.72 -6.06
C ALA A 168 -2.20 6.77 -5.42
N GLY A 169 -1.94 7.80 -4.63
CA GLY A 169 -0.78 7.89 -3.78
C GLY A 169 -1.04 8.81 -2.59
N TYR A 170 -0.22 8.69 -1.57
CA TYR A 170 -0.22 9.63 -0.46
C TYR A 170 1.19 9.93 0.02
N GLN A 171 1.33 11.08 0.64
CA GLN A 171 2.49 11.46 1.45
C GLN A 171 1.98 11.80 2.85
N CYS A 172 2.69 11.36 3.86
CA CYS A 172 2.41 11.77 5.23
C CYS A 172 3.69 12.01 6.01
N PHE A 173 3.59 12.91 6.99
CA PHE A 173 4.59 13.13 8.02
C PHE A 173 3.98 12.73 9.34
N TYR A 174 4.68 11.87 10.05
CA TYR A 174 4.32 11.43 11.38
C TYR A 174 5.24 12.07 12.41
N PHE A 175 4.67 12.48 13.52
CA PHE A 175 5.37 13.04 14.67
C PHE A 175 4.93 12.34 15.96
N GLY A 176 5.90 11.94 16.77
CA GLY A 176 5.68 11.50 18.14
C GLY A 176 6.18 12.58 19.10
N CYS A 177 5.30 13.08 19.97
CA CYS A 177 5.63 14.15 20.92
C CYS A 177 4.96 13.93 22.27
N ASP A 178 5.30 14.76 23.25
CA ASP A 178 4.55 14.82 24.48
C ASP A 178 3.14 15.41 24.28
N PRO A 179 2.16 15.02 25.10
CA PRO A 179 0.79 15.51 24.97
C PRO A 179 0.61 16.95 25.46
N HIS A 180 1.65 17.65 25.93
CA HIS A 180 1.62 18.99 26.51
C HIS A 180 2.24 20.04 25.61
#